data_6e863676c764f288440e5e84926e6b9e
#
_entry.id   6e863676c764f288440e5e84926e6b9e
#
_cell.length_a   1.000
_cell.length_b   1.000
_cell.length_c   1.000
_cell.angle_alpha   90.00
_cell.angle_beta   90.00
_cell.angle_gamma   90.00
#
_symmetry.space_group_name_H-M   'P 1'
#
loop_
_entity.id
_entity.type
_entity.pdbx_description
1 polymer ?
#
loop_
_entity_poly.entity_id
_entity_poly.type
_entity_poly.pdbx_seq_one_letter_code
_entity_poly.pdbx_strand_id
1 'polypeptide(L)'
;MQLRRSNQYTFESKVRYSETDLERKLTLPAIINYFQDASTFQSEGFGLGIEYCAEHKKAWFLSSWQIVVERYPELGEVIDISTWPTGFKGMFGDRNFILEDKEGDILAWANSLWIYMDLEKGRPTKPSEEVIDAYGQSAPLDKEFAPRKIDVPSEFTVMEPVQVRKYQIDTNGHMNNCQYVAVAMEVLEDNERFTQFRVEYKKSAVYGDILIPKIAKEEDRTIVVLCDEEDKEFAVVEFR
;
A
#
# COMPACT_ATOMS: atom_id res chain seq x y z
N MET A 1 11.15 24.37 -5.23
CA MET A 1 12.22 23.40 -4.87
C MET A 1 11.98 23.01 -3.42
N GLN A 2 11.28 21.89 -3.20
CA GLN A 2 11.12 21.39 -1.84
C GLN A 2 12.49 20.92 -1.31
N LEU A 3 12.81 21.29 -0.07
CA LEU A 3 14.04 20.81 0.59
C LEU A 3 13.89 19.29 0.76
N ARG A 4 14.78 18.50 0.13
CA ARG A 4 14.85 17.05 0.34
C ARG A 4 15.02 16.76 1.82
N ARG A 5 14.20 15.88 2.38
CA ARG A 5 14.32 15.39 3.76
C ARG A 5 15.57 14.51 3.88
N SER A 6 16.24 14.56 5.02
CA SER A 6 17.54 13.87 5.22
C SER A 6 17.49 12.35 4.94
N ASN A 7 16.34 11.73 5.13
CA ASN A 7 16.13 10.26 4.96
C ASN A 7 15.13 9.94 3.85
N GLN A 8 14.94 10.87 2.91
CA GLN A 8 14.08 10.65 1.75
C GLN A 8 14.82 9.83 0.70
N TYR A 9 14.22 8.75 0.27
CA TYR A 9 14.61 8.02 -0.93
C TYR A 9 13.73 8.47 -2.09
N THR A 10 14.32 8.67 -3.25
CA THR A 10 13.62 9.06 -4.48
C THR A 10 14.17 8.31 -5.66
N PHE A 11 13.31 7.80 -6.52
CA PHE A 11 13.69 7.28 -7.83
C PHE A 11 12.77 7.85 -8.92
N GLU A 12 13.33 7.98 -10.12
CA GLU A 12 12.62 8.40 -11.31
C GLU A 12 12.05 7.18 -12.04
N SER A 13 10.85 7.31 -12.57
CA SER A 13 10.25 6.33 -13.47
C SER A 13 9.51 7.02 -14.59
N LYS A 14 9.05 6.22 -15.55
CA LYS A 14 8.18 6.64 -16.64
C LYS A 14 6.94 5.74 -16.62
N VAL A 15 5.74 6.34 -16.63
CA VAL A 15 4.48 5.59 -16.67
C VAL A 15 4.46 4.66 -17.88
N ARG A 16 4.40 3.34 -17.62
CA ARG A 16 4.50 2.29 -18.64
C ARG A 16 3.12 1.91 -19.18
N TYR A 17 3.09 1.41 -20.40
CA TYR A 17 1.85 0.93 -21.07
C TYR A 17 1.12 -0.13 -20.21
N SER A 18 1.87 -1.03 -19.58
CA SER A 18 1.31 -2.10 -18.73
C SER A 18 0.72 -1.63 -17.38
N GLU A 19 0.86 -0.36 -17.07
CA GLU A 19 0.43 0.25 -15.80
C GLU A 19 -0.78 1.17 -15.97
N THR A 20 -1.28 1.31 -17.19
CA THR A 20 -2.34 2.25 -17.52
C THR A 20 -3.66 1.55 -17.87
N ASP A 21 -4.75 2.26 -17.64
CA ASP A 21 -6.10 1.87 -18.03
C ASP A 21 -6.45 2.26 -19.49
N LEU A 22 -7.72 2.09 -19.87
CA LEU A 22 -8.24 2.41 -21.20
C LEU A 22 -8.13 3.90 -21.57
N GLU A 23 -8.10 4.78 -20.57
CA GLU A 23 -7.92 6.22 -20.75
C GLU A 23 -6.45 6.64 -20.76
N ARG A 24 -5.53 5.67 -20.74
CA ARG A 24 -4.07 5.85 -20.68
C ARG A 24 -3.61 6.55 -19.39
N LYS A 25 -4.36 6.41 -18.30
CA LYS A 25 -4.02 6.92 -16.98
C LYS A 25 -3.42 5.82 -16.13
N LEU A 26 -2.46 6.17 -15.28
CA LEU A 26 -1.86 5.27 -14.30
C LEU A 26 -2.95 4.69 -13.38
N THR A 27 -2.94 3.37 -13.17
CA THR A 27 -3.94 2.70 -12.33
C THR A 27 -3.61 2.81 -10.82
N LEU A 28 -4.62 2.70 -9.95
CA LEU A 28 -4.40 2.66 -8.49
C LEU A 28 -3.45 1.51 -8.06
N PRO A 29 -3.60 0.27 -8.55
CA PRO A 29 -2.64 -0.79 -8.26
C PRO A 29 -1.21 -0.44 -8.66
N ALA A 30 -1.01 0.26 -9.76
CA ALA A 30 0.32 0.69 -10.19
C ALA A 30 0.89 1.79 -9.27
N ILE A 31 0.08 2.73 -8.78
CA ILE A 31 0.51 3.72 -7.77
C ILE A 31 0.99 3.00 -6.49
N ILE A 32 0.25 1.99 -6.03
CA ILE A 32 0.66 1.18 -4.86
C ILE A 32 2.00 0.50 -5.12
N ASN A 33 2.18 -0.10 -6.30
CA ASN A 33 3.44 -0.77 -6.65
C ASN A 33 4.61 0.20 -6.61
N TYR A 34 4.49 1.40 -7.19
CA TYR A 34 5.52 2.43 -7.12
C TYR A 34 5.89 2.80 -5.67
N PHE A 35 4.90 2.94 -4.79
CA PHE A 35 5.14 3.24 -3.39
C PHE A 35 5.78 2.07 -2.64
N GLN A 36 5.38 0.83 -2.93
CA GLN A 36 6.03 -0.36 -2.37
C GLN A 36 7.47 -0.49 -2.85
N ASP A 37 7.72 -0.28 -4.15
CA ASP A 37 9.05 -0.31 -4.73
C ASP A 37 9.96 0.73 -4.07
N ALA A 38 9.48 1.97 -3.88
CA ALA A 38 10.22 3.02 -3.20
C ALA A 38 10.65 2.60 -1.78
N SER A 39 9.74 1.99 -0.99
CA SER A 39 10.07 1.53 0.35
C SER A 39 11.03 0.34 0.36
N THR A 40 10.89 -0.58 -0.60
CA THR A 40 11.78 -1.73 -0.77
C THR A 40 13.18 -1.28 -1.17
N PHE A 41 13.29 -0.42 -2.18
CA PHE A 41 14.59 0.09 -2.64
C PHE A 41 15.31 0.91 -1.55
N GLN A 42 14.58 1.68 -0.76
CA GLN A 42 15.16 2.37 0.39
C GLN A 42 15.72 1.36 1.41
N SER A 43 14.96 0.31 1.74
CA SER A 43 15.40 -0.73 2.67
C SER A 43 16.63 -1.48 2.15
N GLU A 44 16.67 -1.83 0.86
CA GLU A 44 17.86 -2.41 0.21
C GLU A 44 19.06 -1.47 0.32
N GLY A 45 18.86 -0.18 0.06
CA GLY A 45 19.92 0.83 0.15
C GLY A 45 20.51 1.00 1.57
N PHE A 46 19.76 0.64 2.60
CA PHE A 46 20.22 0.64 4.00
C PHE A 46 20.77 -0.72 4.45
N GLY A 47 20.79 -1.73 3.59
CA GLY A 47 21.17 -3.10 3.94
C GLY A 47 20.15 -3.81 4.85
N LEU A 48 18.90 -3.34 4.87
CA LEU A 48 17.76 -3.87 5.63
C LEU A 48 16.71 -4.51 4.71
N GLY A 49 17.10 -4.89 3.51
CA GLY A 49 16.23 -5.43 2.48
C GLY A 49 15.90 -6.90 2.66
N ILE A 50 15.56 -7.56 1.53
CA ILE A 50 15.01 -8.94 1.52
C ILE A 50 15.99 -9.95 2.15
N GLU A 51 17.29 -9.86 1.85
CA GLU A 51 18.31 -10.79 2.40
C GLU A 51 18.43 -10.61 3.92
N TYR A 52 18.49 -9.37 4.41
CA TYR A 52 18.52 -9.07 5.84
C TYR A 52 17.28 -9.64 6.55
N CYS A 53 16.09 -9.44 5.98
CA CYS A 53 14.84 -9.96 6.53
C CYS A 53 14.85 -11.49 6.62
N ALA A 54 15.34 -12.16 5.58
CA ALA A 54 15.44 -13.62 5.54
C ALA A 54 16.45 -14.16 6.58
N GLU A 55 17.60 -13.50 6.75
CA GLU A 55 18.66 -13.89 7.70
C GLU A 55 18.22 -13.67 9.15
N HIS A 56 17.66 -12.49 9.46
CA HIS A 56 17.28 -12.11 10.82
C HIS A 56 15.87 -12.57 11.21
N LYS A 57 15.12 -13.19 10.28
CA LYS A 57 13.72 -13.62 10.49
C LYS A 57 12.83 -12.48 11.01
N LYS A 58 13.03 -11.30 10.48
CA LYS A 58 12.28 -10.08 10.81
C LYS A 58 11.85 -9.39 9.52
N ALA A 59 10.66 -8.81 9.51
CA ALA A 59 10.18 -8.03 8.37
C ALA A 59 9.15 -6.98 8.78
N TRP A 60 9.05 -5.92 7.99
CA TRP A 60 7.95 -4.96 8.06
C TRP A 60 6.77 -5.45 7.24
N PHE A 61 5.60 -5.58 7.87
CA PHE A 61 4.34 -5.88 7.20
C PHE A 61 3.47 -4.64 7.14
N LEU A 62 3.00 -4.34 5.96
CA LEU A 62 2.07 -3.25 5.75
C LEU A 62 0.74 -3.54 6.45
N SER A 63 0.30 -2.62 7.29
CA SER A 63 -0.96 -2.72 8.04
C SER A 63 -2.07 -1.87 7.44
N SER A 64 -1.73 -0.70 6.92
CA SER A 64 -2.72 0.17 6.28
C SER A 64 -2.09 1.18 5.33
N TRP A 65 -2.90 1.61 4.36
CA TRP A 65 -2.67 2.73 3.47
C TRP A 65 -3.79 3.76 3.58
N GLN A 66 -3.41 5.03 3.45
CA GLN A 66 -4.25 6.08 2.90
C GLN A 66 -3.49 6.66 1.72
N ILE A 67 -4.09 6.63 0.54
CA ILE A 67 -3.52 7.20 -0.69
C ILE A 67 -4.53 8.19 -1.25
N VAL A 68 -4.04 9.40 -1.55
CA VAL A 68 -4.83 10.46 -2.18
C VAL A 68 -4.20 10.76 -3.53
N VAL A 69 -5.02 10.81 -4.57
CA VAL A 69 -4.62 11.09 -5.95
C VAL A 69 -5.16 12.46 -6.33
N GLU A 70 -4.26 13.43 -6.47
CA GLU A 70 -4.59 14.80 -6.90
C GLU A 70 -4.78 14.83 -8.44
N ARG A 71 -3.96 14.07 -9.18
CA ARG A 71 -4.07 13.86 -10.62
C ARG A 71 -3.45 12.52 -11.02
N TYR A 72 -4.15 11.77 -11.84
CA TYR A 72 -3.62 10.52 -12.40
C TYR A 72 -2.61 10.81 -13.50
N PRO A 73 -1.35 10.33 -13.40
CA PRO A 73 -0.34 10.48 -14.45
C PRO A 73 -0.74 9.78 -15.75
N GLU A 74 -0.27 10.30 -16.87
CA GLU A 74 -0.56 9.76 -18.19
C GLU A 74 0.53 8.81 -18.69
N LEU A 75 0.18 7.94 -19.62
CA LEU A 75 1.11 7.07 -20.34
C LEU A 75 2.30 7.87 -20.88
N GLY A 76 3.51 7.46 -20.49
CA GLY A 76 4.75 8.05 -20.94
C GLY A 76 5.19 9.28 -20.13
N GLU A 77 4.39 9.76 -19.19
CA GLU A 77 4.77 10.81 -18.25
C GLU A 77 5.94 10.37 -17.37
N VAL A 78 6.89 11.26 -17.14
CA VAL A 78 8.03 11.01 -16.25
C VAL A 78 7.65 11.48 -14.86
N ILE A 79 7.83 10.60 -13.89
CA ILE A 79 7.42 10.78 -12.50
C ILE A 79 8.57 10.52 -11.54
N ASP A 80 8.60 11.24 -10.43
CA ASP A 80 9.50 11.01 -9.32
C ASP A 80 8.72 10.42 -8.14
N ILE A 81 9.18 9.29 -7.61
CA ILE A 81 8.55 8.60 -6.49
C ILE A 81 9.46 8.70 -5.27
N SER A 82 8.94 9.28 -4.21
CA SER A 82 9.68 9.51 -2.97
C SER A 82 9.03 8.88 -1.76
N THR A 83 9.85 8.43 -0.81
CA THR A 83 9.39 7.89 0.47
C THR A 83 10.35 8.21 1.61
N TRP A 84 9.82 8.30 2.83
CA TRP A 84 10.60 8.43 4.06
C TRP A 84 9.82 7.95 5.27
N PRO A 85 10.48 7.36 6.30
CA PRO A 85 9.87 7.10 7.58
C PRO A 85 9.57 8.41 8.31
N THR A 86 8.43 8.45 8.99
CA THR A 86 8.00 9.63 9.78
C THR A 86 8.01 9.39 11.28
N GLY A 87 8.04 8.13 11.71
CA GLY A 87 8.11 7.79 13.11
C GLY A 87 8.11 6.31 13.39
N PHE A 88 8.57 5.95 14.60
CA PHE A 88 8.53 4.59 15.13
C PHE A 88 7.95 4.60 16.53
N LYS A 89 6.95 3.74 16.77
CA LYS A 89 6.32 3.61 18.09
C LYS A 89 6.05 2.14 18.44
N GLY A 90 6.85 1.59 19.35
CA GLY A 90 6.75 0.17 19.72
C GLY A 90 7.07 -0.74 18.53
N MET A 91 6.10 -1.50 18.06
CA MET A 91 6.20 -2.38 16.89
C MET A 91 5.76 -1.70 15.58
N PHE A 92 5.31 -0.45 15.64
CA PHE A 92 4.78 0.27 14.50
C PHE A 92 5.81 1.21 13.90
N GLY A 93 5.76 1.38 12.57
CA GLY A 93 6.48 2.39 11.80
C GLY A 93 5.53 3.12 10.88
N ASP A 94 5.58 4.45 10.91
CA ASP A 94 4.83 5.34 10.01
C ASP A 94 5.73 5.77 8.87
N ARG A 95 5.15 5.88 7.66
CA ARG A 95 5.89 6.25 6.45
C ARG A 95 5.01 7.06 5.52
N ASN A 96 5.60 8.11 4.93
CA ASN A 96 4.95 8.88 3.88
C ASN A 96 5.57 8.63 2.51
N PHE A 97 4.77 8.93 1.48
CA PHE A 97 5.13 8.82 0.08
C PHE A 97 4.57 10.00 -0.69
N ILE A 98 5.28 10.38 -1.74
CA ILE A 98 4.79 11.31 -2.76
C ILE A 98 5.17 10.79 -4.14
N LEU A 99 4.32 11.08 -5.10
CA LEU A 99 4.53 10.91 -6.52
C LEU A 99 4.39 12.30 -7.12
N GLU A 100 5.43 12.78 -7.80
CA GLU A 100 5.53 14.13 -8.34
C GLU A 100 5.81 14.07 -9.84
N ASP A 101 5.39 15.10 -10.59
CA ASP A 101 5.83 15.30 -11.95
C ASP A 101 7.20 16.03 -11.99
N LYS A 102 7.67 16.36 -13.20
CA LYS A 102 8.97 17.01 -13.38
C LYS A 102 8.98 18.49 -12.98
N GLU A 103 7.84 19.10 -12.87
CA GLU A 103 7.62 20.44 -12.38
C GLU A 103 7.64 20.49 -10.84
N GLY A 104 7.50 19.31 -10.18
CA GLY A 104 7.45 19.15 -8.73
C GLY A 104 6.04 19.29 -8.15
N ASP A 105 5.03 19.17 -9.00
CA ASP A 105 3.63 19.12 -8.57
C ASP A 105 3.29 17.73 -8.06
N ILE A 106 2.65 17.67 -6.90
CA ILE A 106 2.26 16.40 -6.29
C ILE A 106 1.08 15.82 -7.07
N LEU A 107 1.27 14.63 -7.63
CA LEU A 107 0.27 13.85 -8.36
C LEU A 107 -0.49 12.91 -7.44
N ALA A 108 0.21 12.31 -6.48
CA ALA A 108 -0.37 11.49 -5.43
C ALA A 108 0.50 11.55 -4.17
N TRP A 109 -0.14 11.34 -3.01
CA TRP A 109 0.58 11.20 -1.75
C TRP A 109 -0.03 10.09 -0.91
N ALA A 110 0.76 9.53 0.02
CA ALA A 110 0.28 8.49 0.89
C ALA A 110 0.84 8.58 2.31
N ASN A 111 0.03 8.08 3.24
CA ASN A 111 0.44 7.70 4.57
C ASN A 111 0.25 6.20 4.76
N SER A 112 1.21 5.53 5.38
CA SER A 112 1.14 4.08 5.64
C SER A 112 1.60 3.75 7.05
N LEU A 113 1.01 2.69 7.60
CA LEU A 113 1.39 2.11 8.88
C LEU A 113 1.91 0.70 8.66
N TRP A 114 3.08 0.43 9.22
CA TRP A 114 3.76 -0.86 9.15
C TRP A 114 3.89 -1.49 10.53
N ILE A 115 3.89 -2.83 10.59
CA ILE A 115 4.11 -3.61 11.80
C ILE A 115 5.40 -4.43 11.62
N TYR A 116 6.33 -4.31 12.58
CA TYR A 116 7.54 -5.11 12.58
C TYR A 116 7.25 -6.49 13.18
N MET A 117 7.52 -7.53 12.41
CA MET A 117 7.17 -8.92 12.72
C MET A 117 8.40 -9.76 13.02
N ASP A 118 8.28 -10.63 14.00
CA ASP A 118 9.17 -11.77 14.23
C ASP A 118 8.61 -12.97 13.47
N LEU A 119 9.28 -13.38 12.39
CA LEU A 119 8.80 -14.43 11.49
C LEU A 119 8.93 -15.83 12.09
N GLU A 120 9.87 -16.04 13.03
CA GLU A 120 9.98 -17.32 13.75
C GLU A 120 8.84 -17.52 14.74
N LYS A 121 8.48 -16.44 15.45
CA LYS A 121 7.44 -16.48 16.50
C LYS A 121 6.03 -16.18 15.93
N GLY A 122 5.95 -15.71 14.68
CA GLY A 122 4.70 -15.34 14.03
C GLY A 122 3.93 -14.21 14.74
N ARG A 123 4.65 -13.27 15.37
CA ARG A 123 4.02 -12.19 16.15
C ARG A 123 4.77 -10.86 16.02
N PRO A 124 4.07 -9.73 16.25
CA PRO A 124 4.71 -8.42 16.29
C PRO A 124 5.84 -8.33 17.33
N THR A 125 6.88 -7.59 16.99
CA THR A 125 8.03 -7.32 17.88
C THR A 125 8.52 -5.89 17.68
N LYS A 126 9.30 -5.36 18.63
CA LYS A 126 9.91 -4.05 18.48
C LYS A 126 11.16 -4.15 17.60
N PRO A 127 11.38 -3.26 16.61
CA PRO A 127 12.65 -3.17 15.89
C PRO A 127 13.79 -2.79 16.85
N SER A 128 15.01 -3.21 16.55
CA SER A 128 16.20 -2.80 17.29
C SER A 128 16.51 -1.31 17.07
N GLU A 129 17.30 -0.71 17.94
CA GLU A 129 17.77 0.67 17.78
C GLU A 129 18.57 0.83 16.48
N GLU A 130 19.40 -0.16 16.12
CA GLU A 130 20.14 -0.17 14.84
C GLU A 130 19.23 -0.08 13.62
N VAL A 131 18.11 -0.80 13.60
CA VAL A 131 17.13 -0.74 12.53
C VAL A 131 16.46 0.64 12.48
N ILE A 132 16.08 1.19 13.63
CA ILE A 132 15.45 2.52 13.73
C ILE A 132 16.44 3.60 13.27
N ASP A 133 17.69 3.55 13.72
CA ASP A 133 18.73 4.52 13.39
C ASP A 133 19.09 4.48 11.89
N ALA A 134 19.17 3.28 11.30
CA ALA A 134 19.44 3.11 9.88
C ALA A 134 18.35 3.75 9.00
N TYR A 135 17.07 3.56 9.35
CA TYR A 135 15.97 4.23 8.65
C TYR A 135 15.92 5.72 8.94
N GLY A 136 16.21 6.13 10.21
CA GLY A 136 15.98 7.48 10.69
C GLY A 136 14.51 7.90 10.54
N GLN A 137 14.23 9.18 10.75
CA GLN A 137 12.88 9.74 10.56
C GLN A 137 12.93 11.19 10.11
N SER A 138 11.91 11.61 9.37
CA SER A 138 11.73 13.00 8.92
C SER A 138 10.31 13.46 9.23
N ALA A 139 10.09 14.78 9.20
CA ALA A 139 8.76 15.35 9.43
C ALA A 139 7.72 14.74 8.46
N PRO A 140 6.51 14.41 8.94
CA PRO A 140 5.44 13.94 8.08
C PRO A 140 5.01 15.00 7.06
N LEU A 141 4.24 14.59 6.07
CA LEU A 141 3.53 15.51 5.18
C LEU A 141 2.58 16.39 6.01
N ASP A 142 2.49 17.65 5.62
CA ASP A 142 1.47 18.58 6.16
C ASP A 142 0.12 18.30 5.47
N LYS A 143 -0.47 17.15 5.84
CA LYS A 143 -1.74 16.64 5.32
C LYS A 143 -2.54 16.04 6.48
N GLU A 144 -3.86 15.98 6.32
CA GLU A 144 -4.73 15.29 7.27
C GLU A 144 -4.70 13.78 7.02
N PHE A 145 -4.31 13.02 8.02
CA PHE A 145 -4.25 11.56 7.94
C PHE A 145 -5.49 10.92 8.57
N ALA A 146 -6.13 10.06 7.78
CA ALA A 146 -7.24 9.26 8.26
C ALA A 146 -6.77 8.21 9.29
N PRO A 147 -7.64 7.82 10.25
CA PRO A 147 -7.32 6.76 11.20
C PRO A 147 -7.12 5.43 10.47
N ARG A 148 -6.27 4.53 11.04
CA ARG A 148 -6.03 3.21 10.45
C ARG A 148 -7.31 2.42 10.21
N LYS A 149 -8.19 2.37 11.23
CA LYS A 149 -9.41 1.58 11.16
C LYS A 149 -10.40 2.18 10.17
N ILE A 150 -10.96 1.33 9.32
CA ILE A 150 -12.06 1.65 8.43
C ILE A 150 -13.36 1.15 9.08
N ASP A 151 -14.33 2.05 9.27
CA ASP A 151 -15.63 1.66 9.78
C ASP A 151 -16.43 0.99 8.66
N VAL A 152 -16.85 -0.26 8.95
CA VAL A 152 -17.48 -1.16 8.00
C VAL A 152 -18.99 -1.14 8.22
N PRO A 153 -19.81 -0.95 7.17
CA PRO A 153 -21.27 -1.05 7.27
C PRO A 153 -21.74 -2.43 7.72
N SER A 154 -22.98 -2.54 8.17
CA SER A 154 -23.58 -3.81 8.58
C SER A 154 -24.19 -4.61 7.41
N GLU A 155 -24.48 -3.95 6.29
CA GLU A 155 -25.14 -4.54 5.13
C GLU A 155 -24.21 -4.51 3.92
N PHE A 156 -24.11 -5.66 3.24
CA PHE A 156 -23.26 -5.86 2.07
C PHE A 156 -23.96 -6.66 1.00
N THR A 157 -23.61 -6.43 -0.25
CA THR A 157 -23.83 -7.36 -1.35
C THR A 157 -22.63 -8.26 -1.48
N VAL A 158 -22.84 -9.57 -1.41
CA VAL A 158 -21.79 -10.58 -1.60
C VAL A 158 -21.58 -10.78 -3.09
N MET A 159 -20.32 -10.75 -3.50
CA MET A 159 -19.90 -10.89 -4.90
C MET A 159 -19.30 -12.28 -5.15
N GLU A 160 -19.04 -12.61 -6.42
CA GLU A 160 -18.45 -13.90 -6.80
C GLU A 160 -17.07 -14.09 -6.16
N PRO A 161 -16.78 -15.29 -5.62
CA PRO A 161 -15.50 -15.60 -5.02
C PRO A 161 -14.34 -15.55 -6.02
N VAL A 162 -13.19 -15.07 -5.59
CA VAL A 162 -11.96 -14.99 -6.38
C VAL A 162 -10.87 -15.83 -5.75
N GLN A 163 -10.28 -16.75 -6.50
CA GLN A 163 -9.16 -17.56 -6.01
C GLN A 163 -7.83 -16.85 -6.23
N VAL A 164 -7.00 -16.78 -5.19
CA VAL A 164 -5.63 -16.24 -5.27
C VAL A 164 -4.77 -17.08 -6.21
N ARG A 165 -4.16 -16.44 -7.22
CA ARG A 165 -3.36 -17.05 -8.27
C ARG A 165 -1.87 -16.86 -8.03
N LYS A 166 -1.03 -17.72 -8.64
CA LYS A 166 0.44 -17.68 -8.50
C LYS A 166 1.07 -16.35 -8.86
N TYR A 167 0.56 -15.65 -9.88
CA TYR A 167 1.10 -14.37 -10.32
C TYR A 167 0.84 -13.21 -9.34
N GLN A 168 -0.05 -13.41 -8.36
CA GLN A 168 -0.39 -12.44 -7.33
C GLN A 168 0.50 -12.56 -6.08
N ILE A 169 1.34 -13.60 -6.02
CA ILE A 169 2.19 -13.90 -4.86
C ILE A 169 3.52 -13.16 -4.96
N ASP A 170 3.91 -12.50 -3.89
CA ASP A 170 5.18 -11.79 -3.75
C ASP A 170 6.33 -12.69 -3.24
N THR A 171 7.49 -12.09 -3.01
CA THR A 171 8.70 -12.78 -2.52
C THR A 171 8.56 -13.33 -1.10
N ASN A 172 7.57 -12.88 -0.34
CA ASN A 172 7.28 -13.39 1.01
C ASN A 172 6.34 -14.59 0.99
N GLY A 173 5.89 -15.03 -0.19
CA GLY A 173 4.95 -16.13 -0.35
C GLY A 173 3.50 -15.74 -0.05
N HIS A 174 3.20 -14.46 0.07
CA HIS A 174 1.87 -13.91 0.32
C HIS A 174 1.35 -13.15 -0.90
N MET A 175 0.04 -12.97 -0.96
CA MET A 175 -0.59 -12.11 -1.94
C MET A 175 -0.06 -10.68 -1.79
N ASN A 176 0.48 -10.11 -2.88
CA ASN A 176 1.02 -8.75 -2.89
C ASN A 176 -0.07 -7.73 -2.52
N ASN A 177 0.28 -6.71 -1.73
CA ASN A 177 -0.66 -5.74 -1.18
C ASN A 177 -1.51 -5.04 -2.26
N CYS A 178 -0.96 -4.73 -3.44
CA CYS A 178 -1.72 -4.11 -4.52
C CYS A 178 -2.80 -5.04 -5.09
N GLN A 179 -2.63 -6.36 -4.99
CA GLN A 179 -3.56 -7.32 -5.54
C GLN A 179 -4.90 -7.38 -4.78
N TYR A 180 -4.90 -7.10 -3.47
CA TYR A 180 -6.14 -6.94 -2.71
C TYR A 180 -6.97 -5.77 -3.24
N VAL A 181 -6.32 -4.66 -3.58
CA VAL A 181 -6.99 -3.49 -4.17
C VAL A 181 -7.47 -3.82 -5.59
N ALA A 182 -6.66 -4.51 -6.39
CA ALA A 182 -7.07 -4.96 -7.72
C ALA A 182 -8.33 -5.84 -7.66
N VAL A 183 -8.38 -6.83 -6.75
CA VAL A 183 -9.58 -7.68 -6.55
C VAL A 183 -10.76 -6.85 -6.05
N ALA A 184 -10.55 -5.88 -5.16
CA ALA A 184 -11.61 -5.00 -4.71
C ALA A 184 -12.15 -4.09 -5.83
N MET A 185 -11.31 -3.70 -6.78
CA MET A 185 -11.73 -2.89 -7.93
C MET A 185 -12.56 -3.68 -8.95
N GLU A 186 -12.37 -4.99 -9.08
CA GLU A 186 -13.16 -5.84 -10.00
C GLU A 186 -14.67 -5.86 -9.71
N VAL A 187 -15.08 -5.49 -8.48
CA VAL A 187 -16.49 -5.45 -8.10
C VAL A 187 -17.08 -4.05 -8.12
N LEU A 188 -16.30 -3.03 -8.52
CA LEU A 188 -16.76 -1.67 -8.74
C LEU A 188 -17.35 -1.51 -10.14
N GLU A 189 -18.09 -0.41 -10.35
CA GLU A 189 -18.57 -0.09 -11.69
C GLU A 189 -17.43 0.40 -12.60
N ASP A 190 -17.54 0.13 -13.88
CA ASP A 190 -16.54 0.57 -14.86
C ASP A 190 -16.39 2.10 -14.88
N ASN A 191 -15.16 2.57 -15.04
CA ASN A 191 -14.77 3.98 -15.14
C ASN A 191 -14.99 4.84 -13.90
N GLU A 192 -15.22 4.28 -12.72
CA GLU A 192 -15.17 5.05 -11.49
C GLU A 192 -13.73 5.51 -11.20
N ARG A 193 -13.55 6.83 -10.99
CA ARG A 193 -12.28 7.42 -10.59
C ARG A 193 -12.37 7.91 -9.16
N PHE A 194 -11.44 7.46 -8.37
CA PHE A 194 -11.37 7.79 -6.96
C PHE A 194 -10.23 8.78 -6.71
N THR A 195 -10.48 9.76 -5.86
CA THR A 195 -9.49 10.74 -5.42
C THR A 195 -8.79 10.29 -4.15
N GLN A 196 -9.40 9.36 -3.40
CA GLN A 196 -8.80 8.76 -2.21
C GLN A 196 -9.18 7.30 -2.11
N PHE A 197 -8.24 6.48 -1.68
CA PHE A 197 -8.55 5.15 -1.18
C PHE A 197 -7.77 4.83 0.09
N ARG A 198 -8.35 3.94 0.90
CA ARG A 198 -7.76 3.44 2.13
C ARG A 198 -7.83 1.94 2.13
N VAL A 199 -6.80 1.31 2.68
CA VAL A 199 -6.78 -0.14 2.88
C VAL A 199 -6.36 -0.46 4.29
N GLU A 200 -7.08 -1.38 4.94
CA GLU A 200 -6.67 -2.01 6.19
C GLU A 200 -6.43 -3.49 5.92
N TYR A 201 -5.17 -3.94 6.05
CA TYR A 201 -4.79 -5.35 5.91
C TYR A 201 -4.88 -6.05 7.26
N LYS A 202 -5.56 -7.20 7.32
CA LYS A 202 -5.85 -7.94 8.56
C LYS A 202 -5.24 -9.33 8.59
N LYS A 203 -5.23 -10.02 7.44
CA LYS A 203 -4.70 -11.37 7.28
C LYS A 203 -4.01 -11.48 5.92
N SER A 204 -2.86 -12.13 5.88
CA SER A 204 -2.19 -12.44 4.61
C SER A 204 -2.88 -13.60 3.93
N ALA A 205 -3.18 -13.43 2.63
CA ALA A 205 -3.64 -14.52 1.77
C ALA A 205 -2.46 -15.20 1.09
N VAL A 206 -2.61 -16.49 0.81
CA VAL A 206 -1.62 -17.31 0.10
C VAL A 206 -2.21 -17.90 -1.18
N TYR A 207 -1.35 -18.47 -2.01
CA TYR A 207 -1.81 -19.15 -3.23
C TYR A 207 -2.88 -20.22 -2.93
N GLY A 208 -3.99 -20.12 -3.61
CA GLY A 208 -5.11 -21.05 -3.50
C GLY A 208 -6.21 -20.62 -2.54
N ASP A 209 -5.97 -19.61 -1.67
CA ASP A 209 -7.02 -19.05 -0.82
C ASP A 209 -8.16 -18.49 -1.67
N ILE A 210 -9.37 -18.50 -1.10
CA ILE A 210 -10.57 -17.93 -1.70
C ILE A 210 -10.86 -16.60 -1.02
N LEU A 211 -10.97 -15.53 -1.82
CA LEU A 211 -11.42 -14.22 -1.41
C LEU A 211 -12.89 -14.05 -1.81
N ILE A 212 -13.74 -13.75 -0.86
CA ILE A 212 -15.15 -13.43 -1.09
C ILE A 212 -15.32 -11.92 -0.91
N PRO A 213 -15.43 -11.15 -2.02
CA PRO A 213 -15.65 -9.72 -1.92
C PRO A 213 -17.08 -9.41 -1.45
N LYS A 214 -17.22 -8.46 -0.55
CA LYS A 214 -18.49 -7.92 -0.07
C LYS A 214 -18.48 -6.41 -0.26
N ILE A 215 -19.40 -5.90 -1.06
CA ILE A 215 -19.46 -4.48 -1.40
C ILE A 215 -20.60 -3.78 -0.67
N ALA A 216 -20.32 -2.59 -0.15
CA ALA A 216 -21.32 -1.65 0.35
C ALA A 216 -21.07 -0.27 -0.28
N LYS A 217 -22.14 0.33 -0.83
CA LYS A 217 -22.10 1.69 -1.37
C LYS A 217 -22.83 2.62 -0.41
N GLU A 218 -22.15 3.68 0.01
CA GLU A 218 -22.70 4.79 0.78
C GLU A 218 -22.68 6.08 -0.06
N GLU A 219 -23.19 7.17 0.42
CA GLU A 219 -23.32 8.40 -0.36
C GLU A 219 -21.96 8.97 -0.80
N ASP A 220 -20.93 8.87 0.06
CA ASP A 220 -19.62 9.49 -0.14
C ASP A 220 -18.48 8.49 -0.27
N ARG A 221 -18.76 7.17 -0.18
CA ARG A 221 -17.75 6.13 -0.26
C ARG A 221 -18.29 4.77 -0.68
N THR A 222 -17.42 3.98 -1.28
CA THR A 222 -17.66 2.55 -1.51
C THR A 222 -16.68 1.74 -0.67
N ILE A 223 -17.16 0.71 0.02
CA ILE A 223 -16.36 -0.17 0.85
C ILE A 223 -16.42 -1.57 0.29
N VAL A 224 -15.26 -2.20 0.13
CA VAL A 224 -15.13 -3.60 -0.23
C VAL A 224 -14.39 -4.34 0.88
N VAL A 225 -15.02 -5.34 1.45
CA VAL A 225 -14.40 -6.25 2.42
C VAL A 225 -14.08 -7.55 1.72
N LEU A 226 -12.83 -7.98 1.79
CA LEU A 226 -12.37 -9.27 1.25
C LEU A 226 -12.31 -10.28 2.40
N CYS A 227 -13.20 -11.26 2.40
CA CYS A 227 -13.31 -12.28 3.46
C CYS A 227 -12.90 -13.66 2.96
N ASP A 228 -12.58 -14.57 3.89
CA ASP A 228 -12.53 -16.00 3.61
C ASP A 228 -13.92 -16.66 3.74
N GLU A 229 -13.98 -17.97 3.52
CA GLU A 229 -15.21 -18.77 3.62
C GLU A 229 -15.79 -18.85 5.05
N GLU A 230 -14.98 -18.51 6.08
CA GLU A 230 -15.40 -18.42 7.48
C GLU A 230 -15.75 -16.98 7.90
N ASP A 231 -15.87 -16.07 6.95
CA ASP A 231 -16.17 -14.65 7.15
C ASP A 231 -15.06 -13.86 7.88
N LYS A 232 -13.83 -14.38 7.89
CA LYS A 232 -12.67 -13.64 8.42
C LYS A 232 -12.09 -12.74 7.36
N GLU A 233 -11.89 -11.49 7.72
CA GLU A 233 -11.42 -10.46 6.80
C GLU A 233 -9.92 -10.61 6.47
N PHE A 234 -9.58 -10.62 5.19
CA PHE A 234 -8.21 -10.43 4.70
C PHE A 234 -7.86 -8.94 4.62
N ALA A 235 -8.75 -8.15 4.05
CA ALA A 235 -8.58 -6.71 3.91
C ALA A 235 -9.93 -5.98 3.84
N VAL A 236 -9.90 -4.70 4.23
CA VAL A 236 -10.99 -3.74 4.00
C VAL A 236 -10.45 -2.64 3.12
N VAL A 237 -11.14 -2.32 2.03
CA VAL A 237 -10.79 -1.26 1.08
C VAL A 237 -11.92 -0.24 1.02
N GLU A 238 -11.60 1.02 1.22
CA GLU A 238 -12.51 2.16 1.08
C GLU A 238 -12.08 3.01 -0.11
N PHE A 239 -13.02 3.36 -0.96
CA PHE A 239 -12.84 4.24 -2.12
C PHE A 239 -13.70 5.50 -1.96
N ARG A 240 -13.13 6.67 -2.32
CA ARG A 240 -13.80 7.98 -2.33
C ARG A 240 -13.47 8.78 -3.59
#